data_1a431090a8b675fd1c036620ec2995b2
#
_entry.id   1a431090a8b675fd1c036620ec2995b2
#
_cell.length_a   1.000
_cell.length_b   1.000
_cell.length_c   1.000
_cell.angle_alpha   90.00
_cell.angle_beta   90.00
_cell.angle_gamma   90.00
#
_symmetry.space_group_name_H-M   'P 1'
#
loop_
_entity.id
_entity.type
_entity.pdbx_description
1 polymer ?
#
loop_
_entity_poly.entity_id
_entity_poly.type
_entity_poly.pdbx_seq_one_letter_code
_entity_poly.pdbx_strand_id
1 'polypeptide(L)'
;MTTATHSIAGVASARPTWTKALPPLAGIALVAGLVVALNSPAVEDAGNTPAEVVATASDHHTWAIVGMVFGLAAVALAGAFVAGLHARLQHLAKSGESSLILVGGIVFTVCFPLALFLFQAPLVDMPADHARALVEAEAYLSYDDAAWVMFAAAGLGAALMAIPASLAAIRAGVPAWLGWLGVLAGVLSAGTIVFFGMFAWMAWILVASIVLLVARDA
;
A
#
# COMPACT_ATOMS: atom_id res chain seq x y z
N MET A 1 -6.74 17.42 -59.31
CA MET A 1 -7.04 17.75 -57.91
C MET A 1 -6.21 16.84 -57.02
N THR A 2 -5.09 17.33 -56.54
CA THR A 2 -4.14 16.57 -55.72
C THR A 2 -4.39 16.95 -54.27
N THR A 3 -5.00 16.04 -53.52
CA THR A 3 -5.25 16.19 -52.06
C THR A 3 -3.93 15.99 -51.33
N ALA A 4 -3.36 17.07 -50.82
CA ALA A 4 -2.21 17.02 -49.91
C ALA A 4 -2.67 16.51 -48.55
N THR A 5 -2.31 15.25 -48.23
CA THR A 5 -2.43 14.69 -46.89
C THR A 5 -1.38 15.36 -45.98
N HIS A 6 -1.82 16.35 -45.19
CA HIS A 6 -1.00 16.85 -44.07
C HIS A 6 -0.80 15.73 -43.06
N SER A 7 0.38 15.11 -43.13
CA SER A 7 0.89 14.27 -42.05
C SER A 7 1.11 15.17 -40.84
N ILE A 8 0.24 15.06 -39.84
CA ILE A 8 0.48 15.61 -38.51
C ILE A 8 1.59 14.72 -37.89
N ALA A 9 2.85 15.11 -38.14
CA ALA A 9 3.99 14.54 -37.44
C ALA A 9 3.76 14.79 -35.95
N GLY A 10 3.40 13.72 -35.25
CA GLY A 10 3.11 13.75 -33.82
C GLY A 10 4.31 14.31 -33.09
N VAL A 11 4.12 15.46 -32.46
CA VAL A 11 5.03 15.96 -31.43
C VAL A 11 5.01 14.93 -30.29
N ALA A 12 5.96 14.01 -30.35
CA ALA A 12 6.25 13.12 -29.23
C ALA A 12 6.72 14.04 -28.10
N SER A 13 5.78 14.50 -27.27
CA SER A 13 6.11 15.29 -26.07
C SER A 13 6.96 14.39 -25.18
N ALA A 14 8.24 14.70 -25.06
CA ALA A 14 9.14 14.03 -24.14
C ALA A 14 8.53 14.14 -22.73
N ARG A 15 8.04 13.02 -22.20
CA ARG A 15 7.45 13.02 -20.84
C ARG A 15 8.50 13.54 -19.86
N PRO A 16 8.13 14.47 -18.98
CA PRO A 16 9.05 15.06 -18.02
C PRO A 16 9.75 13.96 -17.21
N THR A 17 11.03 14.11 -16.93
CA THR A 17 11.84 13.08 -16.22
C THR A 17 11.30 12.75 -14.82
N TRP A 18 10.61 13.70 -14.17
CA TRP A 18 10.00 13.49 -12.86
C TRP A 18 8.87 12.45 -12.87
N THR A 19 8.12 12.31 -13.97
CA THR A 19 7.05 11.30 -14.09
C THR A 19 7.57 9.88 -14.03
N LYS A 20 8.84 9.67 -14.40
CA LYS A 20 9.51 8.38 -14.30
C LYS A 20 10.00 8.08 -12.87
N ALA A 21 10.30 9.11 -12.08
CA ALA A 21 10.77 8.96 -10.71
C ALA A 21 9.62 8.85 -9.69
N LEU A 22 8.45 9.41 -10.01
CA LEU A 22 7.31 9.46 -9.09
C LEU A 22 6.90 8.10 -8.52
N PRO A 23 6.69 7.04 -9.32
CA PRO A 23 6.25 5.75 -8.79
C PRO A 23 7.23 5.12 -7.80
N PRO A 24 8.55 5.01 -8.08
CA PRO A 24 9.47 4.44 -7.12
C PRO A 24 9.64 5.30 -5.86
N LEU A 25 9.62 6.63 -5.97
CA LEU A 25 9.65 7.52 -4.81
C LEU A 25 8.37 7.36 -3.97
N ALA A 26 7.22 7.19 -4.61
CA ALA A 26 5.97 6.91 -3.91
C ALA A 26 6.03 5.58 -3.15
N GLY A 27 6.63 4.53 -3.72
CA GLY A 27 6.81 3.26 -3.02
C GLY A 27 7.75 3.36 -1.80
N ILE A 28 8.85 4.10 -1.91
CA ILE A 28 9.74 4.36 -0.78
C ILE A 28 9.03 5.18 0.31
N ALA A 29 8.34 6.25 -0.07
CA ALA A 29 7.59 7.09 0.85
C ALA A 29 6.44 6.31 1.52
N LEU A 30 5.79 5.40 0.78
CA LEU A 30 4.77 4.50 1.31
C LEU A 30 5.35 3.64 2.43
N VAL A 31 6.48 2.97 2.20
CA VAL A 31 7.11 2.12 3.24
C VAL A 31 7.54 2.95 4.45
N ALA A 32 8.13 4.14 4.24
CA ALA A 32 8.50 5.03 5.32
C ALA A 32 7.28 5.50 6.14
N GLY A 33 6.19 5.89 5.46
CA GLY A 33 4.94 6.28 6.10
C GLY A 33 4.30 5.14 6.89
N LEU A 34 4.42 3.91 6.37
CA LEU A 34 3.98 2.70 7.05
C LEU A 34 4.73 2.43 8.35
N VAL A 35 6.05 2.59 8.35
CA VAL A 35 6.84 2.46 9.57
C VAL A 35 6.36 3.45 10.63
N VAL A 36 6.02 4.68 10.25
CA VAL A 36 5.45 5.67 11.17
C VAL A 36 4.06 5.22 11.65
N ALA A 37 3.18 4.81 10.74
CA ALA A 37 1.82 4.39 11.09
C ALA A 37 1.79 3.18 12.03
N LEU A 38 2.67 2.20 11.81
CA LEU A 38 2.81 1.00 12.64
C LEU A 38 3.44 1.25 14.02
N ASN A 39 4.12 2.38 14.19
CA ASN A 39 4.61 2.83 15.51
C ASN A 39 3.64 3.79 16.19
N SER A 40 2.52 4.11 15.55
CA SER A 40 1.44 4.89 16.16
C SER A 40 0.52 3.94 16.92
N PRO A 41 -0.03 4.37 18.08
CA PRO A 41 -0.97 3.54 18.84
C PRO A 41 -2.18 3.16 17.99
N ALA A 42 -2.59 1.92 18.13
CA ALA A 42 -3.78 1.37 17.52
C ALA A 42 -4.76 0.91 18.61
N VAL A 43 -5.98 0.64 18.23
CA VAL A 43 -6.98 0.13 19.17
C VAL A 43 -6.58 -1.22 19.77
N GLU A 44 -5.84 -2.02 19.02
CA GLU A 44 -5.25 -3.28 19.46
C GLU A 44 -4.30 -3.10 20.67
N ASP A 45 -3.54 -1.99 20.69
CA ASP A 45 -2.62 -1.67 21.80
C ASP A 45 -3.36 -1.16 23.04
N ALA A 46 -4.62 -0.77 22.88
CA ALA A 46 -5.42 -0.17 23.94
C ALA A 46 -5.99 -1.18 24.95
N GLY A 47 -5.80 -2.48 24.72
CA GLY A 47 -6.37 -3.54 25.56
C GLY A 47 -7.78 -3.96 25.15
N ASN A 48 -8.42 -4.81 25.98
CA ASN A 48 -9.66 -5.48 25.65
C ASN A 48 -10.89 -4.91 26.35
N THR A 49 -10.75 -3.79 27.06
CA THR A 49 -11.84 -3.17 27.81
C THR A 49 -12.10 -1.74 27.34
N PRO A 50 -13.36 -1.26 27.33
CA PRO A 50 -13.67 0.11 26.96
C PRO A 50 -12.86 1.16 27.75
N ALA A 51 -12.62 0.91 29.03
CA ALA A 51 -11.86 1.83 29.88
C ALA A 51 -10.39 1.96 29.45
N GLU A 52 -9.76 0.86 29.02
CA GLU A 52 -8.40 0.87 28.49
C GLU A 52 -8.32 1.61 27.15
N VAL A 53 -9.31 1.42 26.27
CA VAL A 53 -9.40 2.16 24.99
C VAL A 53 -9.52 3.66 25.24
N VAL A 54 -10.36 4.09 26.17
CA VAL A 54 -10.54 5.51 26.53
C VAL A 54 -9.25 6.10 27.12
N ALA A 55 -8.56 5.35 27.98
CA ALA A 55 -7.29 5.77 28.56
C ALA A 55 -6.22 5.95 27.46
N THR A 56 -6.05 4.95 26.60
CA THR A 56 -5.09 5.00 25.49
C THR A 56 -5.41 6.14 24.53
N ALA A 57 -6.68 6.38 24.21
CA ALA A 57 -7.08 7.49 23.37
C ALA A 57 -6.71 8.85 23.98
N SER A 58 -6.89 9.03 25.30
CA SER A 58 -6.49 10.27 25.97
C SER A 58 -4.99 10.50 25.98
N ASP A 59 -4.21 9.45 26.22
CA ASP A 59 -2.75 9.55 26.38
C ASP A 59 -2.03 9.69 25.05
N HIS A 60 -2.58 9.12 23.98
CA HIS A 60 -1.91 9.00 22.68
C HIS A 60 -2.63 9.67 21.50
N HIS A 61 -3.63 10.51 21.76
CA HIS A 61 -4.46 11.16 20.74
C HIS A 61 -3.66 11.80 19.59
N THR A 62 -2.62 12.57 19.93
CA THR A 62 -1.79 13.25 18.92
C THR A 62 -1.07 12.27 18.00
N TRP A 63 -0.56 11.16 18.55
CA TRP A 63 0.11 10.13 17.77
C TRP A 63 -0.87 9.33 16.91
N ALA A 64 -2.08 9.08 17.38
CA ALA A 64 -3.12 8.45 16.58
C ALA A 64 -3.51 9.32 15.37
N ILE A 65 -3.61 10.66 15.55
CA ILE A 65 -3.79 11.59 14.43
C ILE A 65 -2.64 11.50 13.42
N VAL A 66 -1.39 11.46 13.88
CA VAL A 66 -0.22 11.31 13.00
C VAL A 66 -0.33 10.02 12.19
N GLY A 67 -0.63 8.89 12.83
CA GLY A 67 -0.81 7.60 12.15
C GLY A 67 -1.93 7.65 11.12
N MET A 68 -3.07 8.25 11.44
CA MET A 68 -4.20 8.41 10.52
C MET A 68 -3.83 9.26 9.30
N VAL A 69 -3.12 10.38 9.48
CA VAL A 69 -2.66 11.23 8.37
C VAL A 69 -1.73 10.44 7.42
N PHE A 70 -0.80 9.66 7.97
CA PHE A 70 0.05 8.79 7.17
C PHE A 70 -0.75 7.68 6.48
N GLY A 71 -1.74 7.10 7.15
CA GLY A 71 -2.67 6.12 6.56
C GLY A 71 -3.41 6.70 5.35
N LEU A 72 -3.93 7.91 5.46
CA LEU A 72 -4.58 8.61 4.33
C LEU A 72 -3.61 8.92 3.19
N ALA A 73 -2.40 9.37 3.51
CA ALA A 73 -1.36 9.60 2.50
C ALA A 73 -0.96 8.31 1.78
N ALA A 74 -1.01 7.16 2.45
CA ALA A 74 -0.71 5.86 1.88
C ALA A 74 -1.62 5.51 0.69
N VAL A 75 -2.88 5.98 0.65
CA VAL A 75 -3.79 5.81 -0.50
C VAL A 75 -3.16 6.36 -1.78
N ALA A 76 -2.75 7.63 -1.73
CA ALA A 76 -2.17 8.31 -2.89
C ALA A 76 -0.81 7.70 -3.28
N LEU A 77 0.03 7.38 -2.29
CA LEU A 77 1.36 6.79 -2.50
C LEU A 77 1.26 5.38 -3.08
N ALA A 78 0.38 4.53 -2.54
CA ALA A 78 0.14 3.18 -3.06
C ALA A 78 -0.44 3.24 -4.48
N GLY A 79 -1.42 4.11 -4.73
CA GLY A 79 -1.99 4.31 -6.05
C GLY A 79 -0.94 4.74 -7.09
N ALA A 80 -0.08 5.70 -6.74
CA ALA A 80 1.01 6.15 -7.61
C ALA A 80 2.04 5.05 -7.89
N PHE A 81 2.41 4.26 -6.86
CA PHE A 81 3.31 3.12 -7.00
C PHE A 81 2.71 2.04 -7.91
N VAL A 82 1.47 1.61 -7.66
CA VAL A 82 0.76 0.57 -8.42
C VAL A 82 0.59 0.99 -9.88
N ALA A 83 0.13 2.23 -10.13
CA ALA A 83 -0.03 2.75 -11.48
C ALA A 83 1.30 2.76 -12.25
N GLY A 84 2.38 3.19 -11.60
CA GLY A 84 3.70 3.22 -12.21
C GLY A 84 4.28 1.83 -12.44
N LEU A 85 4.10 0.90 -11.50
CA LEU A 85 4.51 -0.50 -11.64
C LEU A 85 3.77 -1.16 -12.80
N HIS A 86 2.44 -1.01 -12.86
CA HIS A 86 1.62 -1.54 -13.94
C HIS A 86 2.04 -0.96 -15.29
N ALA A 87 2.18 0.37 -15.40
CA ALA A 87 2.57 1.03 -16.64
C ALA A 87 3.93 0.55 -17.17
N ARG A 88 4.87 0.20 -16.30
CA ARG A 88 6.17 -0.34 -16.71
C ARG A 88 6.14 -1.80 -17.12
N LEU A 89 5.33 -2.61 -16.43
CA LEU A 89 5.33 -4.06 -16.62
C LEU A 89 4.26 -4.56 -17.61
N GLN A 90 3.27 -3.75 -17.98
CA GLN A 90 2.15 -4.18 -18.84
C GLN A 90 2.58 -4.74 -20.20
N HIS A 91 3.72 -4.27 -20.75
CA HIS A 91 4.25 -4.75 -22.03
C HIS A 91 5.10 -6.02 -21.90
N LEU A 92 5.53 -6.37 -20.69
CA LEU A 92 6.38 -7.51 -20.36
C LEU A 92 5.59 -8.66 -19.72
N ALA A 93 4.49 -8.30 -19.08
CA ALA A 93 3.56 -9.24 -18.46
C ALA A 93 2.67 -9.88 -19.53
N LYS A 94 2.32 -11.16 -19.34
CA LYS A 94 1.23 -11.79 -20.09
C LYS A 94 -0.09 -11.08 -19.76
N SER A 95 -1.09 -11.15 -20.64
CA SER A 95 -2.36 -10.42 -20.45
C SER A 95 -3.03 -10.69 -19.09
N GLY A 96 -3.07 -11.93 -18.64
CA GLY A 96 -3.60 -12.30 -17.33
C GLY A 96 -2.76 -11.77 -16.15
N GLU A 97 -1.43 -11.77 -16.27
CA GLU A 97 -0.53 -11.25 -15.24
C GLU A 97 -0.68 -9.73 -15.09
N SER A 98 -0.80 -9.00 -16.21
CA SER A 98 -1.02 -7.55 -16.19
C SER A 98 -2.32 -7.21 -15.46
N SER A 99 -3.39 -7.96 -15.69
CA SER A 99 -4.66 -7.80 -14.98
C SER A 99 -4.52 -8.09 -13.49
N LEU A 100 -3.77 -9.13 -13.11
CA LEU A 100 -3.54 -9.47 -11.70
C LEU A 100 -2.72 -8.40 -10.98
N ILE A 101 -1.70 -7.81 -11.63
CA ILE A 101 -0.94 -6.68 -11.07
C ILE A 101 -1.88 -5.52 -10.76
N LEU A 102 -2.77 -5.18 -11.70
CA LEU A 102 -3.69 -4.07 -11.51
C LEU A 102 -4.75 -4.37 -10.45
N VAL A 103 -5.43 -5.51 -10.53
CA VAL A 103 -6.48 -5.89 -9.57
C VAL A 103 -5.90 -6.05 -8.17
N GLY A 104 -4.78 -6.74 -8.02
CA GLY A 104 -4.10 -6.88 -6.73
C GLY A 104 -3.66 -5.53 -6.17
N GLY A 105 -3.15 -4.64 -7.02
CA GLY A 105 -2.79 -3.28 -6.64
C GLY A 105 -3.98 -2.44 -6.18
N ILE A 106 -5.14 -2.55 -6.84
CA ILE A 106 -6.38 -1.86 -6.43
C ILE A 106 -6.84 -2.39 -5.06
N VAL A 107 -6.91 -3.72 -4.89
CA VAL A 107 -7.30 -4.34 -3.61
C VAL A 107 -6.37 -3.86 -2.49
N PHE A 108 -5.06 -3.90 -2.72
CA PHE A 108 -4.08 -3.39 -1.75
C PHE A 108 -4.29 -1.90 -1.42
N THR A 109 -4.45 -1.05 -2.44
CA THR A 109 -4.59 0.40 -2.28
C THR A 109 -5.87 0.79 -1.53
N VAL A 110 -6.93 -0.02 -1.61
CA VAL A 110 -8.19 0.24 -0.91
C VAL A 110 -8.19 -0.38 0.49
N CYS A 111 -7.87 -1.67 0.59
CA CYS A 111 -8.01 -2.40 1.85
C CYS A 111 -6.98 -2.00 2.89
N PHE A 112 -5.74 -1.70 2.47
CA PHE A 112 -4.68 -1.38 3.40
C PHE A 112 -4.91 -0.05 4.17
N PRO A 113 -5.18 1.10 3.50
CA PRO A 113 -5.48 2.34 4.21
C PRO A 113 -6.77 2.27 5.03
N LEU A 114 -7.76 1.50 4.58
CA LEU A 114 -8.99 1.27 5.33
C LEU A 114 -8.71 0.50 6.63
N ALA A 115 -7.84 -0.50 6.60
CA ALA A 115 -7.39 -1.18 7.81
C ALA A 115 -6.70 -0.21 8.78
N LEU A 116 -5.75 0.60 8.31
CA LEU A 116 -5.08 1.62 9.14
C LEU A 116 -6.08 2.62 9.74
N PHE A 117 -7.06 3.05 8.95
CA PHE A 117 -8.12 3.94 9.42
C PHE A 117 -8.92 3.28 10.56
N LEU A 118 -9.35 2.04 10.37
CA LEU A 118 -10.13 1.30 11.38
C LEU A 118 -9.34 1.06 12.67
N PHE A 119 -8.02 0.84 12.59
CA PHE A 119 -7.18 0.71 13.79
C PHE A 119 -7.01 2.02 14.57
N GLN A 120 -7.04 3.17 13.91
CA GLN A 120 -6.67 4.45 14.53
C GLN A 120 -7.86 5.39 14.77
N ALA A 121 -8.92 5.29 13.97
CA ALA A 121 -10.09 6.16 14.10
C ALA A 121 -10.70 6.16 15.51
N PRO A 122 -10.81 5.01 16.20
CA PRO A 122 -11.33 4.97 17.56
C PRO A 122 -10.54 5.84 18.56
N LEU A 123 -9.23 5.95 18.38
CA LEU A 123 -8.37 6.74 19.26
C LEU A 123 -8.38 8.24 18.93
N VAL A 124 -8.78 8.59 17.70
CA VAL A 124 -8.86 10.00 17.24
C VAL A 124 -10.22 10.62 17.55
N ASP A 125 -11.30 9.86 17.40
CA ASP A 125 -12.69 10.37 17.51
C ASP A 125 -13.33 10.07 18.85
N MET A 126 -12.54 9.91 19.93
CA MET A 126 -13.05 9.61 21.25
C MET A 126 -13.73 10.83 21.88
N PRO A 127 -15.02 10.74 22.33
CA PRO A 127 -15.72 11.83 22.96
C PRO A 127 -15.04 12.33 24.25
N ALA A 128 -15.13 13.62 24.52
CA ALA A 128 -14.64 14.21 25.76
C ALA A 128 -15.48 13.82 27.00
N ASP A 129 -16.74 13.47 26.80
CA ASP A 129 -17.60 12.95 27.87
C ASP A 129 -17.28 11.49 28.17
N HIS A 130 -16.84 11.22 29.39
CA HIS A 130 -16.35 9.90 29.80
C HIS A 130 -17.40 8.78 29.69
N ALA A 131 -18.66 9.07 30.04
CA ALA A 131 -19.72 8.05 29.98
C ALA A 131 -20.05 7.68 28.53
N ARG A 132 -20.10 8.68 27.67
CA ARG A 132 -20.28 8.48 26.23
C ARG A 132 -19.06 7.79 25.60
N ALA A 133 -17.85 8.17 26.00
CA ALA A 133 -16.62 7.54 25.54
C ALA A 133 -16.60 6.03 25.82
N LEU A 134 -17.03 5.59 27.00
CA LEU A 134 -17.11 4.17 27.34
C LEU A 134 -18.09 3.39 26.44
N VAL A 135 -19.25 3.99 26.13
CA VAL A 135 -20.24 3.36 25.23
C VAL A 135 -19.70 3.23 23.81
N GLU A 136 -19.07 4.29 23.32
CA GLU A 136 -18.47 4.28 21.97
C GLU A 136 -17.24 3.35 21.90
N ALA A 137 -16.43 3.27 22.94
CA ALA A 137 -15.29 2.36 23.00
C ALA A 137 -15.70 0.88 22.90
N GLU A 138 -16.86 0.50 23.47
CA GLU A 138 -17.39 -0.86 23.30
C GLU A 138 -17.71 -1.18 21.83
N ALA A 139 -18.29 -0.22 21.10
CA ALA A 139 -18.52 -0.37 19.66
C ALA A 139 -17.22 -0.42 18.87
N TYR A 140 -16.22 0.33 19.26
CA TYR A 140 -14.93 0.38 18.58
C TYR A 140 -14.11 -0.89 18.72
N LEU A 141 -14.27 -1.68 19.77
CA LEU A 141 -13.63 -2.99 19.90
C LEU A 141 -14.01 -3.93 18.74
N SER A 142 -15.22 -3.76 18.16
CA SER A 142 -15.62 -4.52 16.96
C SER A 142 -14.90 -4.07 15.68
N TYR A 143 -14.32 -2.88 15.66
CA TYR A 143 -13.57 -2.37 14.50
C TYR A 143 -12.21 -3.04 14.35
N ASP A 144 -11.64 -3.57 15.44
CA ASP A 144 -10.39 -4.32 15.41
C ASP A 144 -10.51 -5.56 14.50
N ASP A 145 -11.54 -6.37 14.68
CA ASP A 145 -11.80 -7.53 13.83
C ASP A 145 -11.96 -7.14 12.35
N ALA A 146 -12.70 -6.03 12.08
CA ALA A 146 -12.88 -5.53 10.73
C ALA A 146 -11.57 -5.02 10.12
N ALA A 147 -10.74 -4.35 10.92
CA ALA A 147 -9.42 -3.88 10.51
C ALA A 147 -8.51 -5.04 10.12
N TRP A 148 -8.48 -6.12 10.91
CA TRP A 148 -7.72 -7.33 10.60
C TRP A 148 -8.18 -8.02 9.33
N VAL A 149 -9.50 -8.08 9.06
CA VAL A 149 -10.03 -8.62 7.80
C VAL A 149 -9.58 -7.77 6.61
N MET A 150 -9.63 -6.44 6.72
CA MET A 150 -9.16 -5.53 5.68
C MET A 150 -7.63 -5.65 5.47
N PHE A 151 -6.89 -5.80 6.54
CA PHE A 151 -5.45 -6.01 6.51
C PHE A 151 -5.05 -7.32 5.82
N ALA A 152 -5.77 -8.41 6.11
CA ALA A 152 -5.60 -9.68 5.42
C ALA A 152 -5.94 -9.58 3.92
N ALA A 153 -7.02 -8.88 3.57
CA ALA A 153 -7.38 -8.61 2.17
C ALA A 153 -6.30 -7.79 1.45
N ALA A 154 -5.70 -6.81 2.13
CA ALA A 154 -4.57 -6.05 1.60
C ALA A 154 -3.36 -6.95 1.32
N GLY A 155 -3.04 -7.89 2.21
CA GLY A 155 -2.00 -8.89 2.01
C GLY A 155 -2.22 -9.78 0.80
N LEU A 156 -3.47 -10.23 0.57
CA LEU A 156 -3.85 -10.96 -0.64
C LEU A 156 -3.70 -10.08 -1.89
N GLY A 157 -4.10 -8.81 -1.81
CA GLY A 157 -3.89 -7.84 -2.88
C GLY A 157 -2.41 -7.66 -3.22
N ALA A 158 -1.57 -7.54 -2.19
CA ALA A 158 -0.11 -7.47 -2.34
C ALA A 158 0.45 -8.74 -3.00
N ALA A 159 -0.02 -9.93 -2.62
CA ALA A 159 0.39 -11.20 -3.24
C ALA A 159 0.02 -11.25 -4.72
N LEU A 160 -1.23 -10.92 -5.07
CA LEU A 160 -1.72 -10.88 -6.43
C LEU A 160 -0.97 -9.87 -7.31
N MET A 161 -0.44 -8.81 -6.73
CA MET A 161 0.40 -7.83 -7.43
C MET A 161 1.85 -8.28 -7.52
N ALA A 162 2.45 -8.72 -6.40
CA ALA A 162 3.88 -8.97 -6.29
C ALA A 162 4.34 -10.17 -7.10
N ILE A 163 3.58 -11.28 -7.10
CA ILE A 163 3.95 -12.50 -7.81
C ILE A 163 4.07 -12.26 -9.32
N PRO A 164 3.02 -11.79 -10.03
CA PRO A 164 3.13 -11.58 -11.47
C PRO A 164 4.06 -10.44 -11.84
N ALA A 165 4.18 -9.38 -11.01
CA ALA A 165 5.13 -8.32 -11.23
C ALA A 165 6.59 -8.83 -11.18
N SER A 166 6.90 -9.71 -10.22
CA SER A 166 8.22 -10.31 -10.08
C SER A 166 8.56 -11.26 -11.24
N LEU A 167 7.59 -12.05 -11.71
CA LEU A 167 7.76 -12.91 -12.90
C LEU A 167 7.96 -12.07 -14.18
N ALA A 168 7.24 -10.95 -14.32
CA ALA A 168 7.44 -10.02 -15.42
C ALA A 168 8.83 -9.36 -15.35
N ALA A 169 9.30 -9.00 -14.16
CA ALA A 169 10.61 -8.41 -13.94
C ALA A 169 11.76 -9.38 -14.31
N ILE A 170 11.64 -10.68 -14.01
CA ILE A 170 12.62 -11.69 -14.46
C ILE A 170 12.71 -11.69 -15.99
N ARG A 171 11.58 -11.64 -16.68
CA ARG A 171 11.54 -11.57 -18.16
C ARG A 171 12.12 -10.27 -18.72
N ALA A 172 12.05 -9.20 -17.93
CA ALA A 172 12.65 -7.91 -18.26
C ALA A 172 14.19 -7.87 -18.04
N GLY A 173 14.81 -8.98 -17.61
CA GLY A 173 16.26 -9.06 -17.38
C GLY A 173 16.68 -8.70 -15.96
N VAL A 174 15.77 -8.52 -15.02
CA VAL A 174 16.10 -8.43 -13.60
C VAL A 174 16.72 -9.77 -13.15
N PRO A 175 17.79 -9.76 -12.32
CA PRO A 175 18.41 -10.99 -11.85
C PRO A 175 17.40 -11.98 -11.29
N ALA A 176 17.43 -13.23 -11.75
CA ALA A 176 16.40 -14.23 -11.45
C ALA A 176 16.22 -14.44 -9.93
N TRP A 177 17.32 -14.43 -9.16
CA TRP A 177 17.26 -14.58 -7.70
C TRP A 177 16.43 -13.48 -7.04
N LEU A 178 16.53 -12.23 -7.52
CA LEU A 178 15.76 -11.09 -7.01
C LEU A 178 14.27 -11.22 -7.37
N GLY A 179 13.97 -11.65 -8.59
CA GLY A 179 12.59 -11.94 -9.00
C GLY A 179 11.97 -13.06 -8.17
N TRP A 180 12.70 -14.15 -7.89
CA TRP A 180 12.22 -15.23 -7.04
C TRP A 180 12.04 -14.82 -5.58
N LEU A 181 12.87 -13.93 -5.03
CA LEU A 181 12.62 -13.31 -3.73
C LEU A 181 11.32 -12.52 -3.74
N GLY A 182 11.01 -11.83 -4.84
CA GLY A 182 9.74 -11.13 -4.98
C GLY A 182 8.52 -12.08 -5.05
N VAL A 183 8.65 -13.22 -5.71
CA VAL A 183 7.60 -14.27 -5.69
C VAL A 183 7.41 -14.80 -4.26
N LEU A 184 8.51 -15.10 -3.56
CA LEU A 184 8.45 -15.56 -2.15
C LEU A 184 7.79 -14.50 -1.26
N ALA A 185 8.16 -13.23 -1.40
CA ALA A 185 7.54 -12.14 -0.67
C ALA A 185 6.03 -12.04 -0.95
N GLY A 186 5.62 -12.23 -2.21
CA GLY A 186 4.20 -12.31 -2.59
C GLY A 186 3.48 -13.47 -1.90
N VAL A 187 4.06 -14.66 -1.88
CA VAL A 187 3.47 -15.81 -1.18
C VAL A 187 3.35 -15.55 0.32
N LEU A 188 4.39 -15.01 0.94
CA LEU A 188 4.36 -14.64 2.36
C LEU A 188 3.35 -13.53 2.67
N SER A 189 3.14 -12.61 1.72
CA SER A 189 2.13 -11.54 1.85
C SER A 189 0.71 -12.09 1.98
N ALA A 190 0.39 -13.21 1.32
CA ALA A 190 -0.89 -13.89 1.51
C ALA A 190 -1.10 -14.39 2.95
N GLY A 191 0.01 -14.61 3.69
CA GLY A 191 0.01 -14.94 5.12
C GLY A 191 -0.01 -13.72 6.04
N THR A 192 -0.41 -12.52 5.57
CA THR A 192 -0.49 -11.29 6.38
C THR A 192 -1.42 -11.44 7.60
N ILE A 193 -2.37 -12.37 7.54
CA ILE A 193 -3.23 -12.76 8.67
C ILE A 193 -2.42 -13.19 9.93
N VAL A 194 -1.15 -13.59 9.75
CA VAL A 194 -0.22 -13.99 10.83
C VAL A 194 0.80 -12.86 11.09
N PHE A 195 0.47 -11.61 10.85
CA PHE A 195 1.27 -10.39 11.05
C PHE A 195 2.60 -10.35 10.27
N PHE A 196 3.40 -11.41 10.30
CA PHE A 196 4.72 -11.46 9.64
C PHE A 196 4.68 -11.28 8.12
N GLY A 197 3.57 -11.60 7.47
CA GLY A 197 3.39 -11.40 6.03
C GLY A 197 3.48 -9.93 5.61
N MET A 198 3.17 -9.01 6.52
CA MET A 198 3.27 -7.58 6.30
C MET A 198 4.70 -7.15 5.96
N PHE A 199 5.69 -7.61 6.72
CA PHE A 199 7.08 -7.25 6.46
C PHE A 199 7.57 -7.74 5.09
N ALA A 200 7.02 -8.85 4.60
CA ALA A 200 7.39 -9.40 3.30
C ALA A 200 6.97 -8.46 2.15
N TRP A 201 5.72 -7.96 2.14
CA TRP A 201 5.30 -7.05 1.08
C TRP A 201 5.88 -5.64 1.23
N MET A 202 6.13 -5.16 2.46
CA MET A 202 6.87 -3.91 2.67
C MET A 202 8.28 -3.99 2.09
N ALA A 203 9.02 -5.05 2.40
CA ALA A 203 10.34 -5.31 1.85
C ALA A 203 10.27 -5.41 0.31
N TRP A 204 9.26 -6.09 -0.24
CA TRP A 204 9.08 -6.21 -1.68
C TRP A 204 8.83 -4.84 -2.34
N ILE A 205 7.94 -4.01 -1.79
CA ILE A 205 7.68 -2.66 -2.31
C ILE A 205 8.97 -1.84 -2.32
N LEU A 206 9.75 -1.89 -1.25
CA LEU A 206 11.03 -1.17 -1.15
C LEU A 206 12.01 -1.64 -2.23
N VAL A 207 12.21 -2.95 -2.37
CA VAL A 207 13.09 -3.54 -3.38
C VAL A 207 12.61 -3.21 -4.79
N ALA A 208 11.31 -3.38 -5.08
CA ALA A 208 10.74 -3.03 -6.37
C ALA A 208 10.93 -1.54 -6.70
N SER A 209 10.78 -0.66 -5.73
CA SER A 209 11.02 0.77 -5.89
C SER A 209 12.48 1.08 -6.22
N ILE A 210 13.43 0.46 -5.54
CA ILE A 210 14.87 0.61 -5.82
C ILE A 210 15.20 0.10 -7.23
N VAL A 211 14.70 -1.08 -7.59
CA VAL A 211 14.88 -1.65 -8.94
C VAL A 211 14.33 -0.73 -10.01
N LEU A 212 13.14 -0.15 -9.80
CA LEU A 212 12.53 0.80 -10.72
C LEU A 212 13.32 2.11 -10.83
N LEU A 213 14.01 2.55 -9.77
CA LEU A 213 14.91 3.71 -9.81
C LEU A 213 16.18 3.42 -10.60
N VAL A 214 16.83 2.30 -10.34
CA VAL A 214 18.09 1.91 -11.00
C VAL A 214 17.87 1.59 -12.48
N ALA A 215 16.81 0.84 -12.81
CA ALA A 215 16.46 0.50 -14.20
C ALA A 215 15.99 1.72 -15.03
N ARG A 216 15.91 2.90 -14.41
CA ARG A 216 15.54 4.14 -15.10
C ARG A 216 16.59 4.62 -16.09
N ASP A 217 17.84 4.30 -15.81
CA ASP A 217 19.03 4.81 -16.55
C ASP A 217 19.60 3.77 -17.52
N ALA A 218 19.01 2.56 -17.60
CA ALA A 218 19.33 1.52 -18.55
C ALA A 218 18.33 1.49 -19.71
#